data_ddf1931ff3af06d5a64ca4a24280b842
#
_entry.id   ddf1931ff3af06d5a64ca4a24280b842
#
_cell.length_a   1.000
_cell.length_b   1.000
_cell.length_c   1.000
_cell.angle_alpha   90.00
_cell.angle_beta   90.00
_cell.angle_gamma   90.00
#
_symmetry.space_group_name_H-M   'P 1'
#
loop_
_entity.id
_entity.type
_entity.pdbx_description
1 polymer ?
#
loop_
_entity_poly.entity_id
_entity_poly.type
_entity_poly.pdbx_seq_one_letter_code
_entity_poly.pdbx_strand_id
1 'polypeptide(L)'
;MDKQIILLVEDNPDDVELTLRVLKTHNLANEVRVARDGVEALEVLYGTPGHPPAKLPSVVLLDLKLPRLDGLEVLRRIRAEPATARLPVVIMTTSREERDVVASYELGANSYVQKPVGFEAFSEAVRFLGLYWLLLNVAPHP
;
A
#
# COMPACT_ATOMS: atom_id res chain seq x y z
N MET A 1 11.85 18.89 -5.65
CA MET A 1 10.80 18.20 -4.90
C MET A 1 11.09 16.70 -4.83
N ASP A 2 10.82 16.11 -3.68
CA ASP A 2 11.01 14.68 -3.54
C ASP A 2 10.04 13.92 -4.41
N LYS A 3 10.53 12.81 -4.96
CA LYS A 3 9.73 11.91 -5.77
C LYS A 3 8.70 11.19 -4.89
N GLN A 4 7.44 11.27 -5.26
CA GLN A 4 6.36 10.55 -4.56
C GLN A 4 6.25 9.14 -5.12
N ILE A 5 6.47 8.16 -4.27
CA ILE A 5 6.48 6.75 -4.63
C ILE A 5 5.40 6.02 -3.83
N ILE A 6 4.56 5.27 -4.52
CA ILE A 6 3.60 4.37 -3.89
C ILE A 6 4.04 2.93 -4.11
N LEU A 7 3.99 2.12 -3.06
CA LEU A 7 4.04 0.66 -3.21
C LEU A 7 2.59 0.15 -3.17
N LEU A 8 2.15 -0.44 -4.26
CA LEU A 8 0.83 -1.06 -4.37
C LEU A 8 0.98 -2.57 -4.27
N VAL A 9 0.43 -3.17 -3.22
CA VAL A 9 0.48 -4.61 -3.00
C VAL A 9 -0.92 -5.18 -3.25
N GLU A 10 -1.09 -5.78 -4.43
CA GLU A 10 -2.39 -6.18 -4.94
C GLU A 10 -2.22 -7.29 -5.97
N ASP A 11 -2.97 -8.40 -5.84
CA ASP A 11 -2.90 -9.50 -6.79
C ASP A 11 -3.96 -9.45 -7.89
N ASN A 12 -5.02 -8.67 -7.71
CA ASN A 12 -6.08 -8.54 -8.72
C ASN A 12 -5.63 -7.61 -9.84
N PRO A 13 -5.43 -8.14 -11.08
CA PRO A 13 -4.89 -7.33 -12.17
C PRO A 13 -5.80 -6.16 -12.57
N ASP A 14 -7.12 -6.30 -12.44
CA ASP A 14 -8.04 -5.21 -12.78
C ASP A 14 -7.92 -4.07 -11.79
N ASP A 15 -7.80 -4.39 -10.50
CA ASP A 15 -7.61 -3.39 -9.45
C ASP A 15 -6.26 -2.69 -9.60
N VAL A 16 -5.21 -3.43 -9.97
CA VAL A 16 -3.90 -2.85 -10.24
C VAL A 16 -3.99 -1.85 -11.40
N GLU A 17 -4.56 -2.27 -12.52
CA GLU A 17 -4.66 -1.41 -13.70
C GLU A 17 -5.46 -0.14 -13.41
N LEU A 18 -6.60 -0.27 -12.74
CA LEU A 18 -7.45 0.86 -12.41
C LEU A 18 -6.74 1.84 -11.47
N THR A 19 -6.07 1.31 -10.44
CA THR A 19 -5.31 2.13 -9.50
C THR A 19 -4.21 2.92 -10.21
N LEU A 20 -3.44 2.25 -11.07
CA LEU A 20 -2.38 2.90 -11.85
C LEU A 20 -2.95 4.02 -12.74
N ARG A 21 -4.08 3.76 -13.39
CA ARG A 21 -4.71 4.73 -14.28
C ARG A 21 -5.17 5.98 -13.52
N VAL A 22 -5.82 5.79 -12.38
CA VAL A 22 -6.32 6.92 -11.57
C VAL A 22 -5.17 7.78 -11.07
N LEU A 23 -4.12 7.15 -10.52
CA LEU A 23 -2.97 7.88 -9.99
C LEU A 23 -2.23 8.65 -11.09
N LYS A 24 -2.11 8.05 -12.28
CA LYS A 24 -1.45 8.71 -13.41
C LYS A 24 -2.29 9.88 -13.96
N THR A 25 -3.59 9.66 -14.14
CA THR A 25 -4.48 10.67 -14.70
C THR A 25 -4.52 11.93 -13.85
N HIS A 26 -4.45 11.78 -12.53
CA HIS A 26 -4.50 12.92 -11.61
C HIS A 26 -3.13 13.39 -11.13
N ASN A 27 -2.05 12.88 -11.72
CA ASN A 27 -0.68 13.23 -11.37
C ASN A 27 -0.38 13.10 -9.88
N LEU A 28 -0.92 12.06 -9.25
CA LEU A 28 -0.82 11.87 -7.80
C LEU A 28 0.47 11.19 -7.35
N ALA A 29 1.12 10.44 -8.24
CA ALA A 29 2.38 9.77 -7.92
C ALA A 29 3.36 9.89 -9.07
N ASN A 30 4.65 10.03 -8.74
CA ASN A 30 5.72 10.01 -9.74
C ASN A 30 6.05 8.59 -10.18
N GLU A 31 5.92 7.65 -9.24
CA GLU A 31 6.22 6.24 -9.48
C GLU A 31 5.29 5.37 -8.66
N VAL A 32 4.76 4.32 -9.27
CA VAL A 32 4.02 3.28 -8.56
C VAL A 32 4.76 1.97 -8.78
N ARG A 33 5.18 1.34 -7.68
CA ARG A 33 5.77 0.01 -7.70
C ARG A 33 4.69 -0.98 -7.34
N VAL A 34 4.55 -2.03 -8.13
CA VAL A 34 3.51 -3.03 -7.93
C VAL A 34 4.12 -4.32 -7.43
N ALA A 35 3.60 -4.84 -6.32
CA ALA A 35 3.90 -6.18 -5.83
C ALA A 35 2.60 -6.98 -5.87
N ARG A 36 2.66 -8.18 -6.43
CA ARG A 36 1.44 -8.98 -6.65
C ARG A 36 1.20 -10.02 -5.57
N ASP A 37 2.12 -10.12 -4.62
CA ASP A 37 1.97 -10.98 -3.45
C ASP A 37 2.83 -10.44 -2.31
N GLY A 38 2.67 -11.04 -1.13
CA GLY A 38 3.36 -10.57 0.07
C GLY A 38 4.87 -10.75 0.04
N VAL A 39 5.35 -11.81 -0.61
CA VAL A 39 6.79 -12.04 -0.72
C VAL A 39 7.44 -10.97 -1.61
N GLU A 40 6.81 -10.68 -2.74
CA GLU A 40 7.28 -9.64 -3.65
C GLU A 40 7.30 -8.27 -2.98
N ALA A 41 6.29 -7.99 -2.14
CA ALA A 41 6.24 -6.74 -1.37
C ALA A 41 7.47 -6.59 -0.47
N LEU A 42 7.85 -7.65 0.25
CA LEU A 42 9.02 -7.62 1.11
C LEU A 42 10.31 -7.48 0.31
N GLU A 43 10.39 -8.09 -0.87
CA GLU A 43 11.54 -7.93 -1.75
C GLU A 43 11.70 -6.49 -2.24
N VAL A 44 10.58 -5.81 -2.56
CA VAL A 44 10.63 -4.40 -2.94
C VAL A 44 11.12 -3.53 -1.79
N LEU A 45 10.66 -3.80 -0.58
CA LEU A 45 11.01 -2.99 0.59
C LEU A 45 12.42 -3.24 1.10
N TYR A 46 12.87 -4.48 1.09
CA TYR A 46 14.12 -4.87 1.75
C TYR A 46 15.21 -5.38 0.81
N GLY A 47 14.87 -5.52 -0.47
CA GLY A 47 15.80 -6.08 -1.44
C GLY A 47 15.92 -7.59 -1.37
N THR A 48 16.81 -8.13 -2.18
CA THR A 48 17.14 -9.55 -2.24
C THR A 48 18.66 -9.67 -2.19
N PRO A 49 19.22 -10.89 -1.95
CA PRO A 49 20.66 -11.06 -1.95
C PRO A 49 21.28 -10.53 -3.26
N GLY A 50 22.23 -9.61 -3.16
CA GLY A 50 22.89 -8.98 -4.29
C GLY A 50 22.11 -7.85 -4.97
N HIS A 51 20.91 -7.55 -4.48
CA HIS A 51 20.04 -6.49 -5.04
C HIS A 51 19.49 -5.65 -3.89
N PRO A 52 20.22 -4.61 -3.45
CA PRO A 52 19.77 -3.79 -2.32
C PRO A 52 18.45 -3.08 -2.65
N PRO A 53 17.66 -2.72 -1.61
CA PRO A 53 16.38 -2.06 -1.83
C PRO A 53 16.58 -0.66 -2.41
N ALA A 54 15.61 -0.23 -3.21
CA ALA A 54 15.55 1.13 -3.70
C ALA A 54 15.02 2.06 -2.58
N LYS A 55 14.85 3.34 -2.91
CA LYS A 55 14.28 4.32 -1.97
C LYS A 55 12.92 3.83 -1.47
N LEU A 56 12.65 4.02 -0.17
CA LEU A 56 11.37 3.64 0.43
C LEU A 56 10.21 4.43 -0.17
N PRO A 57 9.03 3.81 -0.30
CA PRO A 57 7.84 4.52 -0.76
C PRO A 57 7.36 5.53 0.28
N SER A 58 6.53 6.47 -0.16
CA SER A 58 5.87 7.42 0.73
C SER A 58 4.69 6.79 1.47
N VAL A 59 4.06 5.81 0.83
CA VAL A 59 2.91 5.08 1.40
C VAL A 59 2.81 3.71 0.74
N VAL A 60 2.31 2.74 1.50
CA VAL A 60 1.99 1.39 1.01
C VAL A 60 0.48 1.24 0.98
N LEU A 61 -0.07 0.89 -0.18
CA LEU A 61 -1.47 0.48 -0.31
C LEU A 61 -1.47 -1.05 -0.33
N LEU A 62 -2.08 -1.66 0.67
CA LEU A 62 -1.91 -3.08 0.96
C LEU A 62 -3.24 -3.81 1.04
N ASP A 63 -3.45 -4.81 0.17
CA ASP A 63 -4.56 -5.72 0.32
C ASP A 63 -4.22 -6.80 1.36
N LEU A 64 -5.24 -7.31 2.03
CA LEU A 64 -5.07 -8.38 3.02
C LEU A 64 -5.03 -9.77 2.38
N LYS A 65 -5.81 -10.00 1.35
CA LYS A 65 -5.96 -11.33 0.72
C LYS A 65 -4.93 -11.49 -0.40
N LEU A 66 -3.73 -11.85 -0.01
CA LEU A 66 -2.61 -12.00 -0.94
C LEU A 66 -2.13 -13.45 -0.99
N PRO A 67 -1.65 -13.92 -2.17
CA PRO A 67 -1.01 -15.23 -2.24
C PRO A 67 0.39 -15.19 -1.62
N ARG A 68 0.91 -16.34 -1.32
CA ARG A 68 2.23 -16.66 -0.74
C ARG A 68 2.41 -16.14 0.69
N LEU A 69 2.13 -14.88 0.95
CA LEU A 69 2.23 -14.27 2.27
C LEU A 69 1.12 -13.23 2.37
N ASP A 70 0.20 -13.37 3.34
CA ASP A 70 -0.95 -12.47 3.41
C ASP A 70 -0.59 -11.07 3.90
N GLY A 71 -1.54 -10.13 3.73
CA GLY A 71 -1.30 -8.73 4.02
C GLY A 71 -1.06 -8.43 5.49
N LEU A 72 -1.70 -9.15 6.40
CA LEU A 72 -1.47 -8.94 7.84
C LEU A 72 -0.03 -9.30 8.22
N GLU A 73 0.51 -10.38 7.65
CA GLU A 73 1.90 -10.75 7.88
C GLU A 73 2.87 -9.74 7.29
N VAL A 74 2.56 -9.20 6.10
CA VAL A 74 3.36 -8.14 5.49
C VAL A 74 3.40 -6.92 6.42
N LEU A 75 2.25 -6.50 6.93
CA LEU A 75 2.14 -5.37 7.84
C LEU A 75 2.95 -5.61 9.12
N ARG A 76 2.84 -6.81 9.70
CA ARG A 76 3.58 -7.16 10.89
C ARG A 76 5.09 -7.00 10.68
N ARG A 77 5.59 -7.46 9.54
CA ARG A 77 7.01 -7.37 9.20
C ARG A 77 7.45 -5.93 8.95
N ILE A 78 6.61 -5.13 8.29
CA ILE A 78 6.90 -3.71 8.08
C ILE A 78 7.09 -3.00 9.42
N ARG A 79 6.25 -3.28 10.40
CA ARG A 79 6.32 -2.65 11.71
C ARG A 79 7.46 -3.17 12.57
N ALA A 80 7.92 -4.40 12.33
CA ALA A 80 9.02 -4.99 13.09
C ALA A 80 10.40 -4.47 12.68
N GLU A 81 10.55 -3.98 11.44
CA GLU A 81 11.82 -3.47 10.94
C GLU A 81 11.97 -1.98 11.26
N PRO A 82 13.08 -1.56 11.90
CA PRO A 82 13.26 -0.14 12.25
C PRO A 82 13.18 0.81 11.05
N ALA A 83 13.69 0.40 9.89
CA ALA A 83 13.71 1.24 8.70
C ALA A 83 12.30 1.56 8.19
N THR A 84 11.32 0.71 8.44
CA THR A 84 9.95 0.84 7.93
C THR A 84 8.91 0.93 9.05
N ALA A 85 9.33 0.99 10.30
CA ALA A 85 8.42 0.95 11.45
C ALA A 85 7.35 2.05 11.43
N ARG A 86 7.64 3.19 10.80
CA ARG A 86 6.71 4.34 10.73
C ARG A 86 6.21 4.63 9.31
N LEU A 87 6.51 3.74 8.37
CA LEU A 87 6.05 3.88 7.00
C LEU A 87 4.51 3.87 6.96
N PRO A 88 3.86 4.87 6.35
CA PRO A 88 2.41 4.86 6.23
C PRO A 88 1.92 3.64 5.45
N VAL A 89 1.00 2.89 6.07
CA VAL A 89 0.37 1.72 5.45
C VAL A 89 -1.13 1.88 5.49
N VAL A 90 -1.75 1.88 4.33
CA VAL A 90 -3.20 1.94 4.17
C VAL A 90 -3.68 0.58 3.69
N ILE A 91 -4.56 -0.04 4.46
CA ILE A 91 -5.20 -1.29 4.03
C ILE A 91 -6.32 -0.93 3.06
N MET A 92 -6.36 -1.58 1.91
CA MET A 92 -7.44 -1.45 0.96
C MET A 92 -7.86 -2.83 0.48
N THR A 93 -8.99 -3.33 0.96
CA THR A 93 -9.39 -4.72 0.80
C THR A 93 -10.90 -4.86 0.67
N THR A 94 -11.37 -5.98 0.09
CA THR A 94 -12.79 -6.29 0.03
C THR A 94 -13.32 -6.79 1.38
N SER A 95 -12.45 -7.16 2.32
CA SER A 95 -12.88 -7.69 3.61
C SER A 95 -13.65 -6.68 4.44
N ARG A 96 -14.79 -7.12 5.01
CA ARG A 96 -15.59 -6.37 5.98
C ARG A 96 -15.51 -6.96 7.38
N GLU A 97 -14.75 -8.04 7.56
CA GLU A 97 -14.74 -8.75 8.82
C GLU A 97 -14.12 -7.91 9.92
N GLU A 98 -14.85 -7.78 11.03
CA GLU A 98 -14.38 -7.01 12.19
C GLU A 98 -13.01 -7.48 12.67
N ARG A 99 -12.76 -8.79 12.66
CA ARG A 99 -11.46 -9.34 13.06
C ARG A 99 -10.32 -8.82 12.21
N ASP A 100 -10.55 -8.61 10.90
CA ASP A 100 -9.53 -8.08 10.00
C ASP A 100 -9.27 -6.61 10.28
N VAL A 101 -10.32 -5.84 10.55
CA VAL A 101 -10.19 -4.43 10.92
C VAL A 101 -9.40 -4.29 12.22
N VAL A 102 -9.79 -5.04 13.25
CA VAL A 102 -9.13 -4.98 14.56
C VAL A 102 -7.67 -5.40 14.43
N ALA A 103 -7.39 -6.54 13.76
CA ALA A 103 -6.02 -7.03 13.59
C ALA A 103 -5.15 -6.03 12.83
N SER A 104 -5.71 -5.38 11.79
CA SER A 104 -4.96 -4.39 11.01
C SER A 104 -4.53 -3.21 11.88
N TYR A 105 -5.44 -2.66 12.69
CA TYR A 105 -5.09 -1.53 13.55
C TYR A 105 -4.16 -1.95 14.69
N GLU A 106 -4.35 -3.12 15.26
CA GLU A 106 -3.43 -3.63 16.28
C GLU A 106 -2.01 -3.81 15.76
N LEU A 107 -1.87 -4.20 14.49
CA LEU A 107 -0.57 -4.34 13.85
C LEU A 107 0.00 -3.03 13.35
N GLY A 108 -0.74 -1.92 13.47
CA GLY A 108 -0.23 -0.59 13.16
C GLY A 108 -0.59 -0.05 11.77
N ALA A 109 -1.71 -0.49 11.19
CA ALA A 109 -2.22 0.16 9.98
C ALA A 109 -2.61 1.60 10.27
N ASN A 110 -2.33 2.49 9.34
CA ASN A 110 -2.70 3.90 9.46
C ASN A 110 -4.16 4.14 9.09
N SER A 111 -4.68 3.39 8.14
CA SER A 111 -6.11 3.41 7.84
C SER A 111 -6.54 2.10 7.19
N TYR A 112 -7.84 1.85 7.25
CA TYR A 112 -8.46 0.65 6.68
C TYR A 112 -9.60 1.10 5.78
N VAL A 113 -9.49 0.80 4.51
CA VAL A 113 -10.48 1.18 3.51
C VAL A 113 -11.04 -0.08 2.88
N GLN A 114 -12.36 -0.25 2.96
CA GLN A 114 -13.02 -1.33 2.25
C GLN A 114 -13.12 -0.94 0.78
N LYS A 115 -12.69 -1.84 -0.12
CA LYS A 115 -12.81 -1.60 -1.56
C LYS A 115 -14.28 -1.44 -1.93
N PRO A 116 -14.69 -0.29 -2.50
CA PRO A 116 -16.07 -0.12 -2.95
C PRO A 116 -16.35 -1.02 -4.14
N VAL A 117 -17.62 -1.38 -4.30
CA VAL A 117 -18.09 -2.10 -5.48
C VAL A 117 -18.35 -1.07 -6.58
N GLY A 118 -17.88 -1.36 -7.79
CA GLY A 118 -18.11 -0.52 -8.96
C GLY A 118 -16.93 0.37 -9.30
N PHE A 119 -16.79 0.62 -10.59
CA PHE A 119 -15.66 1.35 -11.16
C PHE A 119 -15.53 2.77 -10.61
N GLU A 120 -16.63 3.52 -10.61
CA GLU A 120 -16.59 4.94 -10.21
C GLU A 120 -16.25 5.11 -8.74
N ALA A 121 -16.87 4.32 -7.87
CA ALA A 121 -16.62 4.41 -6.44
C ALA A 121 -15.19 3.99 -6.10
N PHE A 122 -14.68 2.95 -6.75
CA PHE A 122 -13.30 2.51 -6.57
C PHE A 122 -12.32 3.60 -7.03
N SER A 123 -12.57 4.18 -8.20
CA SER A 123 -11.72 5.26 -8.74
C SER A 123 -11.67 6.46 -7.80
N GLU A 124 -12.82 6.86 -7.25
CA GLU A 124 -12.89 7.97 -6.29
C GLU A 124 -12.11 7.65 -5.01
N ALA A 125 -12.23 6.43 -4.50
CA ALA A 125 -11.50 6.03 -3.30
C ALA A 125 -9.99 6.12 -3.53
N VAL A 126 -9.49 5.62 -4.66
CA VAL A 126 -8.07 5.70 -5.01
C VAL A 126 -7.62 7.15 -5.15
N ARG A 127 -8.43 8.00 -5.79
CA ARG A 127 -8.12 9.42 -5.95
C ARG A 127 -7.97 10.11 -4.60
N PHE A 128 -8.92 9.91 -3.69
CA PHE A 128 -8.85 10.49 -2.36
C PHE A 128 -7.66 9.99 -1.55
N LEU A 129 -7.36 8.69 -1.63
CA LEU A 129 -6.18 8.15 -0.95
C LEU A 129 -4.89 8.77 -1.47
N GLY A 130 -4.78 8.92 -2.79
CA GLY A 130 -3.61 9.56 -3.40
C GLY A 130 -3.47 11.01 -2.97
N LEU A 131 -4.57 11.77 -2.99
CA LEU A 131 -4.55 13.16 -2.55
C LEU A 131 -4.12 13.27 -1.09
N TYR A 132 -4.73 12.49 -0.21
CA TYR A 132 -4.44 12.59 1.22
C TYR A 132 -3.01 12.15 1.52
N TRP A 133 -2.62 10.95 1.12
CA TRP A 133 -1.36 10.36 1.55
C TRP A 133 -0.13 10.92 0.84
N LEU A 134 -0.29 11.42 -0.38
CA LEU A 134 0.84 11.97 -1.14
C LEU A 134 0.97 13.48 -1.03
N LEU A 135 -0.15 14.21 -0.90
CA LEU A 135 -0.13 15.66 -0.95
C LEU A 135 -0.48 16.34 0.37
N LEU A 136 -1.34 15.73 1.17
CA LEU A 136 -1.83 16.37 2.40
C LEU A 136 -1.21 15.82 3.67
N ASN A 137 -0.99 14.51 3.74
CA ASN A 137 -0.40 13.91 4.93
C ASN A 137 1.07 14.29 5.08
N VAL A 138 1.48 14.58 6.30
CA VAL A 138 2.89 14.80 6.64
C VAL A 138 3.40 13.55 7.32
N ALA A 139 4.33 12.83 6.65
CA ALA A 139 4.88 11.61 7.18
C ALA A 139 6.07 11.90 8.11
N PRO A 140 6.29 11.08 9.14
CA PRO A 140 7.50 11.20 9.94
C PRO A 140 8.72 10.80 9.12
N HIS A 141 9.85 11.42 9.41
CA HIS A 141 11.11 10.99 8.81
C HIS A 141 11.54 9.66 9.43
N PRO A 142 12.09 8.75 8.63
CA PRO A 142 12.57 7.47 9.13
C PRO A 142 13.77 7.62 10.09
#